data_6c3c4681f137724058cb2522c8ed4034
#
_entry.id   6c3c4681f137724058cb2522c8ed4034
#
_cell.length_a   1.000
_cell.length_b   1.000
_cell.length_c   1.000
_cell.angle_alpha   90.00
_cell.angle_beta   90.00
_cell.angle_gamma   90.00
#
_symmetry.space_group_name_H-M   'P 1'
#
loop_
_entity.id
_entity.type
_entity.pdbx_description
1 polymer ?
#
loop_
_entity_poly.entity_id
_entity_poly.type
_entity_poly.pdbx_seq_one_letter_code
_entity_poly.pdbx_strand_id
1 'polypeptide(L)'
;AASDVYKRQDLKIVRIMPNTPALVKESMSAVMPNEFISKEELDEVLVILNSFGKTEVVSEKLIDGVIAVSGSSPAYVFMMIEAMGDAAVASGLDRKRAYKFAAQAVLGSAKMVLETGMHPGELKDMVCSPKGTTIEAVKKLEEYGFRSALIKAMEACEKKSKEMSK
;
A
#
# COMPACT_ATOMS: atom_id res chain seq x y z
N ALA A 1 24.99 -2.56 -1.13
CA ALA A 1 26.13 -3.51 -1.19
C ALA A 1 26.08 -4.39 -2.45
N ALA A 2 25.10 -5.27 -2.65
CA ALA A 2 25.05 -6.10 -3.88
C ALA A 2 24.83 -5.24 -5.14
N SER A 3 23.97 -4.22 -5.09
CA SER A 3 23.69 -3.32 -6.22
C SER A 3 24.92 -2.52 -6.69
N ASP A 4 25.89 -2.27 -5.83
CA ASP A 4 27.08 -1.49 -6.17
C ASP A 4 28.09 -2.27 -7.01
N VAL A 5 28.13 -3.60 -6.86
CA VAL A 5 28.96 -4.49 -7.68
C VAL A 5 28.38 -4.57 -9.11
N TYR A 6 27.07 -4.56 -9.26
CA TYR A 6 26.40 -4.62 -10.57
C TYR A 6 26.39 -3.28 -11.32
N LYS A 7 26.44 -2.14 -10.62
CA LYS A 7 26.52 -0.81 -11.23
C LYS A 7 27.83 -0.54 -11.99
N ARG A 8 28.85 -1.38 -11.82
CA ARG A 8 30.17 -1.26 -12.48
C ARG A 8 30.30 -2.06 -13.77
N GLN A 9 29.22 -2.72 -14.20
CA GLN A 9 29.21 -3.53 -15.41
C GLN A 9 27.99 -3.11 -16.23
N ASP A 10 28.08 -3.12 -17.56
CA ASP A 10 26.99 -2.86 -18.50
C ASP A 10 25.95 -4.00 -18.49
N LEU A 11 25.47 -4.35 -17.31
CA LEU A 11 24.50 -5.42 -17.12
C LEU A 11 23.08 -4.87 -17.21
N LYS A 12 22.21 -5.64 -17.83
CA LYS A 12 20.77 -5.41 -17.87
C LYS A 12 20.16 -5.78 -16.53
N ILE A 13 19.69 -4.79 -15.76
CA ILE A 13 19.16 -4.98 -14.41
C ILE A 13 17.81 -4.33 -14.28
N VAL A 14 16.83 -5.08 -13.75
CA VAL A 14 15.55 -4.55 -13.29
C VAL A 14 15.47 -4.81 -11.80
N ARG A 15 15.49 -3.74 -11.00
CA ARG A 15 15.20 -3.82 -9.57
C ARG A 15 13.68 -3.83 -9.38
N ILE A 16 13.19 -4.71 -8.53
CA ILE A 16 11.75 -4.80 -8.23
C ILE A 16 11.52 -4.69 -6.72
N MET A 17 10.38 -4.13 -6.34
CA MET A 17 9.92 -4.04 -4.97
C MET A 17 8.44 -4.44 -4.89
N PRO A 18 8.14 -5.74 -4.82
CA PRO A 18 6.79 -6.24 -4.55
C PRO A 18 6.43 -6.07 -3.06
N ASN A 19 5.19 -6.34 -2.71
CA ASN A 19 4.72 -6.38 -1.33
C ASN A 19 4.04 -7.72 -1.01
N THR A 20 3.77 -7.96 0.29
CA THR A 20 3.22 -9.22 0.80
C THR A 20 1.91 -9.69 0.13
N PRO A 21 0.98 -8.81 -0.32
CA PRO A 21 -0.20 -9.22 -1.07
C PRO A 21 0.06 -9.99 -2.38
N ALA A 22 1.30 -10.10 -2.83
CA ALA A 22 1.69 -11.02 -3.92
C ALA A 22 1.24 -12.46 -3.66
N LEU A 23 1.18 -12.89 -2.41
CA LEU A 23 0.73 -14.24 -2.01
C LEU A 23 -0.72 -14.54 -2.42
N VAL A 24 -1.51 -13.51 -2.64
CA VAL A 24 -2.91 -13.59 -3.07
C VAL A 24 -3.14 -12.94 -4.44
N LYS A 25 -2.06 -12.70 -5.20
CA LYS A 25 -2.05 -12.08 -6.54
C LYS A 25 -2.55 -10.62 -6.56
N GLU A 26 -2.37 -9.92 -5.47
CA GLU A 26 -2.76 -8.49 -5.31
C GLU A 26 -1.55 -7.64 -4.91
N SER A 27 -0.37 -7.97 -5.44
CA SER A 27 0.84 -7.16 -5.23
C SER A 27 0.71 -5.79 -5.89
N MET A 28 1.35 -4.80 -5.26
CA MET A 28 1.82 -3.61 -5.96
C MET A 28 3.33 -3.67 -6.06
N SER A 29 3.86 -3.81 -7.26
CA SER A 29 5.30 -3.94 -7.51
C SER A 29 5.86 -2.67 -8.15
N ALA A 30 6.76 -1.98 -7.48
CA ALA A 30 7.57 -0.96 -8.11
C ALA A 30 8.67 -1.62 -8.96
N VAL A 31 8.89 -1.10 -10.18
CA VAL A 31 9.83 -1.63 -11.16
C VAL A 31 10.79 -0.54 -11.56
N MET A 32 12.06 -0.78 -11.40
CA MET A 32 13.13 0.19 -11.64
C MET A 32 14.18 -0.42 -12.60
N PRO A 33 13.98 -0.26 -13.94
CA PRO A 33 14.96 -0.68 -14.92
C PRO A 33 16.17 0.26 -14.92
N ASN A 34 17.36 -0.28 -15.20
CA ASN A 34 18.50 0.54 -15.51
C ASN A 34 18.52 0.94 -17.01
N GLU A 35 19.48 1.78 -17.38
CA GLU A 35 19.63 2.35 -18.74
C GLU A 35 19.92 1.31 -19.83
N PHE A 36 20.32 0.10 -19.46
CA PHE A 36 20.65 -0.97 -20.42
C PHE A 36 19.46 -1.86 -20.78
N ILE A 37 18.31 -1.68 -20.10
CA ILE A 37 17.08 -2.44 -20.37
C ILE A 37 16.34 -1.79 -21.54
N SER A 38 16.06 -2.57 -22.60
CA SER A 38 15.21 -2.12 -23.70
C SER A 38 13.73 -2.11 -23.28
N LYS A 39 12.90 -1.43 -24.08
CA LYS A 39 11.46 -1.40 -23.84
C LYS A 39 10.85 -2.79 -23.91
N GLU A 40 11.25 -3.58 -24.90
CA GLU A 40 10.75 -4.93 -25.13
C GLU A 40 11.08 -5.85 -23.94
N GLU A 41 12.30 -5.77 -23.42
CA GLU A 41 12.74 -6.53 -22.24
C GLU A 41 11.98 -6.09 -20.97
N LEU A 42 11.73 -4.80 -20.82
CA LEU A 42 10.91 -4.28 -19.72
C LEU A 42 9.48 -4.83 -19.82
N ASP A 43 8.87 -4.81 -21.02
CA ASP A 43 7.52 -5.31 -21.24
C ASP A 43 7.40 -6.80 -20.86
N GLU A 44 8.40 -7.63 -21.16
CA GLU A 44 8.46 -9.03 -20.72
C GLU A 44 8.48 -9.17 -19.20
N VAL A 45 9.28 -8.35 -18.51
CA VAL A 45 9.33 -8.31 -17.04
C VAL A 45 7.98 -7.90 -16.46
N LEU A 46 7.33 -6.88 -17.03
CA LEU A 46 6.01 -6.41 -16.59
C LEU A 46 4.94 -7.49 -16.77
N VAL A 47 4.97 -8.28 -17.84
CA VAL A 47 4.06 -9.42 -18.02
C VAL A 47 4.19 -10.43 -16.87
N ILE A 48 5.43 -10.78 -16.50
CA ILE A 48 5.69 -11.69 -15.38
C ILE A 48 5.15 -11.11 -14.06
N LEU A 49 5.47 -9.86 -13.74
CA LEU A 49 5.09 -9.23 -12.48
C LEU A 49 3.58 -9.02 -12.38
N ASN A 50 2.91 -8.69 -13.49
CA ASN A 50 1.45 -8.53 -13.54
C ASN A 50 0.69 -9.85 -13.39
N SER A 51 1.35 -11.00 -13.43
CA SER A 51 0.72 -12.30 -13.14
C SER A 51 0.34 -12.47 -11.65
N PHE A 52 0.94 -11.68 -10.76
CA PHE A 52 0.66 -11.72 -9.32
C PHE A 52 0.33 -10.35 -8.68
N GLY A 53 -0.07 -9.36 -9.50
CA GLY A 53 -0.51 -8.07 -9.00
C GLY A 53 -0.50 -6.98 -10.07
N LYS A 54 -0.21 -5.77 -9.66
CA LYS A 54 -0.04 -4.59 -10.50
C LYS A 54 1.38 -4.09 -10.42
N THR A 55 1.82 -3.40 -11.47
CA THR A 55 3.17 -2.84 -11.58
C THR A 55 3.12 -1.34 -11.86
N GLU A 56 4.13 -0.63 -11.35
CA GLU A 56 4.39 0.77 -11.69
C GLU A 56 5.89 0.96 -11.91
N VAL A 57 6.25 1.54 -13.05
CA VAL A 57 7.66 1.86 -13.35
C VAL A 57 8.00 3.18 -12.70
N VAL A 58 9.00 3.17 -11.82
CA VAL A 58 9.38 4.35 -11.05
C VAL A 58 10.90 4.56 -11.07
N SER A 59 11.33 5.79 -10.78
CA SER A 59 12.75 6.06 -10.55
C SER A 59 13.23 5.42 -9.25
N GLU A 60 14.44 4.85 -9.24
CA GLU A 60 15.07 4.29 -8.05
C GLU A 60 15.17 5.30 -6.90
N LYS A 61 15.23 6.59 -7.20
CA LYS A 61 15.23 7.67 -6.19
C LYS A 61 13.97 7.72 -5.33
N LEU A 62 12.87 7.10 -5.78
CA LEU A 62 11.58 7.08 -5.07
C LEU A 62 11.41 5.84 -4.20
N ILE A 63 12.39 4.93 -4.16
CA ILE A 63 12.25 3.62 -3.51
C ILE A 63 11.90 3.71 -2.02
N ASP A 64 12.47 4.67 -1.28
CA ASP A 64 12.18 4.81 0.14
C ASP A 64 10.72 5.21 0.41
N GLY A 65 10.16 6.09 -0.43
CA GLY A 65 8.73 6.44 -0.40
C GLY A 65 7.84 5.25 -0.79
N VAL A 66 8.25 4.49 -1.81
CA VAL A 66 7.55 3.25 -2.21
C VAL A 66 7.54 2.23 -1.08
N ILE A 67 8.67 2.04 -0.38
CA ILE A 67 8.75 1.15 0.78
C ILE A 67 7.75 1.58 1.86
N ALA A 68 7.66 2.87 2.16
CA ALA A 68 6.75 3.38 3.18
C ALA A 68 5.28 3.20 2.79
N VAL A 69 4.91 3.48 1.52
CA VAL A 69 3.50 3.47 1.07
C VAL A 69 3.00 2.10 0.61
N SER A 70 3.87 1.22 0.13
CA SER A 70 3.48 -0.07 -0.46
C SER A 70 4.16 -1.26 0.23
N GLY A 71 5.45 -1.18 0.48
CA GLY A 71 6.19 -2.30 1.10
C GLY A 71 5.76 -2.57 2.53
N SER A 72 5.61 -1.52 3.34
CA SER A 72 5.32 -1.62 4.78
C SER A 72 3.86 -1.46 5.14
N SER A 73 3.06 -0.77 4.32
CA SER A 73 1.66 -0.47 4.63
C SER A 73 0.74 -1.68 4.79
N PRO A 74 0.99 -2.87 4.22
CA PRO A 74 0.19 -4.04 4.58
C PRO A 74 0.09 -4.28 6.08
N ALA A 75 1.17 -4.02 6.84
CA ALA A 75 1.14 -4.12 8.31
C ALA A 75 0.18 -3.12 8.95
N TYR A 76 0.12 -1.87 8.45
CA TYR A 76 -0.80 -0.85 8.97
C TYR A 76 -2.26 -1.21 8.68
N VAL A 77 -2.51 -1.75 7.49
CA VAL A 77 -3.84 -2.24 7.08
C VAL A 77 -4.28 -3.41 7.95
N PHE A 78 -3.38 -4.36 8.26
CA PHE A 78 -3.70 -5.47 9.16
C PHE A 78 -4.03 -4.99 10.56
N MET A 79 -3.29 -4.02 11.12
CA MET A 79 -3.61 -3.39 12.40
C MET A 79 -4.99 -2.70 12.39
N MET A 80 -5.31 -2.01 11.28
CA MET A 80 -6.62 -1.37 11.12
C MET A 80 -7.75 -2.41 11.08
N ILE A 81 -7.58 -3.49 10.31
CA ILE A 81 -8.56 -4.58 10.23
C ILE A 81 -8.74 -5.26 11.60
N GLU A 82 -7.64 -5.45 12.34
CA GLU A 82 -7.67 -6.02 13.69
C GLU A 82 -8.47 -5.12 14.65
N ALA A 83 -8.19 -3.83 14.68
CA ALA A 83 -8.92 -2.85 15.49
C ALA A 83 -10.42 -2.78 15.14
N MET A 84 -10.76 -2.79 13.84
CA MET A 84 -12.15 -2.87 13.38
C MET A 84 -12.81 -4.17 13.84
N GLY A 85 -12.09 -5.29 13.79
CA GLY A 85 -12.55 -6.58 14.26
C GLY A 85 -12.82 -6.59 15.76
N ASP A 86 -11.94 -5.97 16.56
CA ASP A 86 -12.12 -5.84 18.01
C ASP A 86 -13.35 -5.01 18.37
N ALA A 87 -13.54 -3.88 17.70
CA ALA A 87 -14.73 -3.06 17.89
C ALA A 87 -16.03 -3.80 17.51
N ALA A 88 -16.00 -4.58 16.42
CA ALA A 88 -17.14 -5.37 15.99
C ALA A 88 -17.47 -6.50 17.00
N VAL A 89 -16.44 -7.13 17.59
CA VAL A 89 -16.64 -8.13 18.66
C VAL A 89 -17.23 -7.49 19.91
N ALA A 90 -16.77 -6.31 20.30
CA ALA A 90 -17.35 -5.55 21.41
C ALA A 90 -18.83 -5.21 21.17
N SER A 91 -19.24 -5.09 19.89
CA SER A 91 -20.63 -4.89 19.48
C SER A 91 -21.44 -6.18 19.32
N GLY A 92 -20.85 -7.35 19.62
CA GLY A 92 -21.55 -8.64 19.64
C GLY A 92 -21.37 -9.53 18.41
N LEU A 93 -20.55 -9.15 17.43
CA LEU A 93 -20.19 -10.05 16.32
C LEU A 93 -19.21 -11.13 16.81
N ASP A 94 -19.35 -12.35 16.28
CA ASP A 94 -18.29 -13.34 16.46
C ASP A 94 -17.00 -12.93 15.70
N ARG A 95 -15.84 -13.32 16.22
CA ARG A 95 -14.52 -12.91 15.72
C ARG A 95 -14.33 -13.20 14.24
N LYS A 96 -14.79 -14.37 13.76
CA LYS A 96 -14.61 -14.78 12.36
C LYS A 96 -15.39 -13.87 11.40
N ARG A 97 -16.63 -13.52 11.75
CA ARG A 97 -17.44 -12.59 10.96
C ARG A 97 -16.88 -11.18 11.04
N ALA A 98 -16.45 -10.73 12.21
CA ALA A 98 -15.87 -9.40 12.42
C ALA A 98 -14.70 -9.15 11.45
N TYR A 99 -13.74 -10.05 11.39
CA TYR A 99 -12.62 -9.92 10.44
C TYR A 99 -13.04 -9.99 8.97
N LYS A 100 -14.01 -10.85 8.63
CA LYS A 100 -14.51 -10.95 7.27
C LYS A 100 -15.15 -9.64 6.80
N PHE A 101 -15.98 -9.02 7.63
CA PHE A 101 -16.59 -7.71 7.33
C PHE A 101 -15.55 -6.60 7.22
N ALA A 102 -14.62 -6.51 8.18
CA ALA A 102 -13.58 -5.50 8.17
C ALA A 102 -12.67 -5.61 6.93
N ALA A 103 -12.18 -6.82 6.64
CA ALA A 103 -11.31 -7.04 5.48
C ALA A 103 -12.02 -6.74 4.16
N GLN A 104 -13.29 -7.15 3.99
CA GLN A 104 -14.04 -6.87 2.77
C GLN A 104 -14.35 -5.38 2.61
N ALA A 105 -14.63 -4.65 3.69
CA ALA A 105 -14.83 -3.21 3.65
C ALA A 105 -13.57 -2.47 3.19
N VAL A 106 -12.40 -2.85 3.71
CA VAL A 106 -11.10 -2.29 3.30
C VAL A 106 -10.81 -2.58 1.84
N LEU A 107 -10.96 -3.85 1.41
CA LEU A 107 -10.77 -4.26 0.02
C LEU A 107 -11.67 -3.45 -0.94
N GLY A 108 -12.96 -3.36 -0.64
CA GLY A 108 -13.92 -2.62 -1.46
C GLY A 108 -13.58 -1.14 -1.56
N SER A 109 -13.18 -0.52 -0.44
CA SER A 109 -12.81 0.89 -0.42
C SER A 109 -11.56 1.17 -1.24
N ALA A 110 -10.52 0.34 -1.12
CA ALA A 110 -9.32 0.44 -1.94
C ALA A 110 -9.63 0.26 -3.44
N LYS A 111 -10.47 -0.73 -3.76
CA LYS A 111 -10.90 -1.00 -5.14
C LYS A 111 -11.66 0.18 -5.74
N MET A 112 -12.52 0.83 -4.97
CA MET A 112 -13.22 2.05 -5.44
C MET A 112 -12.24 3.15 -5.84
N VAL A 113 -11.19 3.41 -5.06
CA VAL A 113 -10.17 4.42 -5.42
C VAL A 113 -9.50 4.06 -6.74
N LEU A 114 -9.10 2.80 -6.91
CA LEU A 114 -8.37 2.34 -8.10
C LEU A 114 -9.22 2.33 -9.37
N GLU A 115 -10.47 1.92 -9.28
CA GLU A 115 -11.34 1.75 -10.45
C GLU A 115 -12.04 3.04 -10.87
N THR A 116 -12.39 3.91 -9.92
CA THR A 116 -13.09 5.16 -10.25
C THR A 116 -12.14 6.31 -10.55
N GLY A 117 -10.92 6.27 -10.04
CA GLY A 117 -9.97 7.39 -10.08
C GLY A 117 -10.44 8.62 -9.30
N MET A 118 -11.51 8.52 -8.53
CA MET A 118 -12.03 9.62 -7.71
C MET A 118 -11.09 9.93 -6.55
N HIS A 119 -11.07 11.21 -6.17
CA HIS A 119 -10.29 11.62 -5.01
C HIS A 119 -10.80 10.92 -3.72
N PRO A 120 -9.91 10.35 -2.88
CA PRO A 120 -10.34 9.64 -1.66
C PRO A 120 -11.23 10.46 -0.71
N GLY A 121 -11.04 11.80 -0.69
CA GLY A 121 -11.90 12.71 0.06
C GLY A 121 -13.33 12.73 -0.44
N GLU A 122 -13.55 12.73 -1.76
CA GLU A 122 -14.89 12.67 -2.36
C GLU A 122 -15.58 11.33 -2.03
N LEU A 123 -14.85 10.22 -2.16
CA LEU A 123 -15.36 8.90 -1.78
C LEU A 123 -15.74 8.83 -0.30
N LYS A 124 -14.94 9.44 0.58
CA LYS A 124 -15.27 9.57 2.00
C LYS A 124 -16.56 10.37 2.20
N ASP A 125 -16.72 11.50 1.52
CA ASP A 125 -17.89 12.36 1.64
C ASP A 125 -19.17 11.68 1.14
N MET A 126 -19.10 10.85 0.10
CA MET A 126 -20.22 10.04 -0.37
C MET A 126 -20.79 9.10 0.71
N VAL A 127 -19.96 8.64 1.65
CA VAL A 127 -20.38 7.75 2.75
C VAL A 127 -20.85 8.56 3.96
N CYS A 128 -20.50 9.85 4.05
CA CYS A 128 -20.80 10.73 5.19
C CYS A 128 -22.11 11.49 5.00
N SER A 129 -23.26 10.85 5.26
CA SER A 129 -24.55 11.56 5.23
C SER A 129 -24.65 12.60 6.37
N PRO A 130 -25.41 13.70 6.17
CA PRO A 130 -25.65 14.70 7.22
C PRO A 130 -26.23 14.08 8.49
N LYS A 131 -25.63 14.33 9.64
CA LYS A 131 -26.01 13.75 10.96
C LYS A 131 -25.96 12.22 11.02
N GLY A 132 -25.27 11.56 10.05
CA GLY A 132 -25.16 10.12 9.97
C GLY A 132 -24.13 9.55 10.97
N THR A 133 -24.13 8.23 11.13
CA THR A 133 -23.18 7.50 12.00
C THR A 133 -21.75 7.63 11.49
N THR A 134 -21.56 7.66 10.17
CA THR A 134 -20.23 7.73 9.55
C THR A 134 -19.52 9.05 9.86
N ILE A 135 -20.21 10.18 9.76
CA ILE A 135 -19.56 11.48 10.05
C ILE A 135 -19.16 11.58 11.54
N GLU A 136 -19.95 11.03 12.46
CA GLU A 136 -19.57 11.00 13.87
C GLU A 136 -18.33 10.12 14.12
N ALA A 137 -18.22 8.99 13.43
CA ALA A 137 -17.03 8.14 13.48
C ALA A 137 -15.80 8.86 12.89
N VAL A 138 -15.94 9.54 11.74
CA VAL A 138 -14.86 10.32 11.12
C VAL A 138 -14.36 11.42 12.06
N LYS A 139 -15.27 12.15 12.74
CA LYS A 139 -14.88 13.14 13.75
C LYS A 139 -14.01 12.56 14.86
N LYS A 140 -14.34 11.36 15.32
CA LYS A 140 -13.52 10.67 16.34
C LYS A 140 -12.15 10.24 15.80
N LEU A 141 -12.07 9.76 14.58
CA LEU A 141 -10.79 9.44 13.95
C LEU A 141 -9.90 10.68 13.79
N GLU A 142 -10.47 11.83 13.44
CA GLU A 142 -9.73 13.10 13.37
C GLU A 142 -9.31 13.58 14.78
N GLU A 143 -10.18 13.49 15.78
CA GLU A 143 -9.89 13.85 17.18
C GLU A 143 -8.69 13.06 17.74
N TYR A 144 -8.60 11.76 17.41
CA TYR A 144 -7.48 10.90 17.82
C TYR A 144 -6.30 10.91 16.85
N GLY A 145 -6.31 11.76 15.83
CA GLY A 145 -5.16 12.02 14.96
C GLY A 145 -4.85 10.90 13.98
N PHE A 146 -5.85 10.17 13.48
CA PHE A 146 -5.68 9.06 12.56
C PHE A 146 -4.76 9.37 11.37
N ARG A 147 -4.99 10.51 10.70
CA ARG A 147 -4.14 10.95 9.57
C ARG A 147 -2.71 11.21 10.00
N SER A 148 -2.53 11.94 11.11
CA SER A 148 -1.22 12.24 11.65
C SER A 148 -0.45 10.97 12.03
N ALA A 149 -1.13 9.99 12.60
CA ALA A 149 -0.52 8.70 12.97
C ALA A 149 0.01 7.96 11.73
N LEU A 150 -0.77 7.88 10.66
CA LEU A 150 -0.34 7.25 9.40
C LEU A 150 0.82 7.99 8.75
N ILE A 151 0.76 9.34 8.67
CA ILE A 151 1.83 10.15 8.08
C ILE A 151 3.13 9.93 8.85
N LYS A 152 3.10 10.04 10.18
CA LYS A 152 4.29 9.85 11.02
C LYS A 152 4.86 8.43 10.97
N ALA A 153 4.00 7.42 10.86
CA ALA A 153 4.45 6.04 10.68
C ALA A 153 5.21 5.86 9.36
N MET A 154 4.69 6.44 8.28
CA MET A 154 5.34 6.39 6.97
C MET A 154 6.64 7.19 6.94
N GLU A 155 6.70 8.37 7.55
CA GLU A 155 7.94 9.16 7.71
C GLU A 155 9.01 8.39 8.48
N ALA A 156 8.64 7.71 9.56
CA ALA A 156 9.56 6.88 10.34
C ALA A 156 10.08 5.69 9.52
N CYS A 157 9.20 5.05 8.73
CA CYS A 157 9.57 3.96 7.83
C CYS A 157 10.56 4.43 6.74
N GLU A 158 10.27 5.54 6.07
CA GLU A 158 11.14 6.12 5.04
C GLU A 158 12.52 6.50 5.61
N LYS A 159 12.54 7.13 6.79
CA LYS A 159 13.78 7.46 7.48
C LYS A 159 14.62 6.22 7.75
N LYS A 160 13.99 5.16 8.28
CA LYS A 160 14.68 3.90 8.55
C LYS A 160 15.21 3.23 7.29
N SER A 161 14.44 3.26 6.20
CA SER A 161 14.87 2.75 4.89
C SER A 161 16.14 3.45 4.41
N LYS A 162 16.19 4.78 4.47
CA LYS A 162 17.36 5.59 4.11
C LYS A 162 18.59 5.29 4.97
N GLU A 163 18.39 5.01 6.27
CA GLU A 163 19.48 4.61 7.16
C GLU A 163 20.07 3.24 6.81
N MET A 164 19.23 2.30 6.39
CA MET A 164 19.63 0.94 6.00
C MET A 164 20.29 0.88 4.62
N SER A 165 20.08 1.88 3.77
CA SER A 165 20.64 1.95 2.43
C SER A 165 22.04 2.59 2.37
N LYS A 166 22.54 3.11 3.49
CA LYS A 166 23.90 3.63 3.66
C LYS A 166 24.87 2.51 4.03
#